data_f5d16299a54d3baee739809152779fa6
#
_entry.id   f5d16299a54d3baee739809152779fa6
#
_cell.length_a   1.000
_cell.length_b   1.000
_cell.length_c   1.000
_cell.angle_alpha   90.00
_cell.angle_beta   90.00
_cell.angle_gamma   90.00
#
_symmetry.space_group_name_H-M   'P 1'
#
loop_
_entity.id
_entity.type
_entity.pdbx_description
1 polymer ?
#
loop_
_entity_poly.entity_id
_entity_poly.type
_entity_poly.pdbx_seq_one_letter_code
_entity_poly.pdbx_strand_id
1 'polypeptide(L)'
;MKYFLIKYHLKNGSEEQWHQDIARFIAALDNDPAVRGTISYRCMKRRGGSDYYHLAGAADDDAVQALQSQEFFKRYTEQTKLGGGGEVEVLPLEIIAETKHRS
;
A
#
# COMPACT_ATOMS: atom_id res chain seq x y z
N MET A 1 -8.78 5.93 12.71
CA MET A 1 -8.03 5.22 11.66
C MET A 1 -6.88 6.09 11.18
N LYS A 2 -5.74 5.50 10.92
CA LYS A 2 -4.54 6.20 10.43
C LYS A 2 -4.35 5.90 8.95
N TYR A 3 -4.07 6.94 8.17
CA TYR A 3 -3.91 6.81 6.72
C TYR A 3 -2.51 7.24 6.28
N PHE A 4 -2.00 6.56 5.28
CA PHE A 4 -0.71 6.87 4.67
C PHE A 4 -0.83 6.81 3.15
N LEU A 5 -0.26 7.79 2.47
CA LEU A 5 -0.17 7.79 1.02
C LEU A 5 1.25 7.46 0.62
N ILE A 6 1.41 6.43 -0.18
CA ILE A 6 2.71 6.01 -0.72
C ILE A 6 2.73 6.40 -2.20
N LYS A 7 3.71 7.20 -2.60
CA LYS A 7 3.83 7.73 -3.97
C LYS A 7 5.18 7.35 -4.56
N TYR A 8 5.16 6.87 -5.78
CA TYR A 8 6.39 6.58 -6.53
C TYR A 8 6.10 6.51 -8.02
N HIS A 9 7.17 6.61 -8.81
CA HIS A 9 7.11 6.38 -10.24
C HIS A 9 7.83 5.06 -10.53
N LEU A 10 7.19 4.16 -11.27
CA LEU A 10 7.80 2.87 -11.61
C LEU A 10 8.90 3.08 -12.63
N LYS A 11 10.15 2.86 -12.22
CA LYS A 11 11.36 3.05 -13.04
C LYS A 11 11.98 1.74 -13.46
N ASN A 12 11.86 0.71 -12.63
CA ASN A 12 12.52 -0.59 -12.83
C ASN A 12 11.49 -1.70 -12.87
N GLY A 13 11.69 -2.66 -13.75
CA GLY A 13 10.83 -3.81 -13.86
C GLY A 13 9.64 -3.59 -14.78
N SER A 14 8.90 -4.66 -15.00
CA SER A 14 7.73 -4.67 -15.86
C SER A 14 6.48 -4.25 -15.08
N GLU A 15 5.66 -3.41 -15.68
CA GLU A 15 4.38 -2.98 -15.10
C GLU A 15 3.47 -4.19 -14.85
N GLU A 16 3.41 -5.10 -15.79
CA GLU A 16 2.59 -6.31 -15.67
C GLU A 16 3.02 -7.16 -14.47
N GLN A 17 4.31 -7.41 -14.33
CA GLN A 17 4.85 -8.18 -13.21
C GLN A 17 4.58 -7.47 -11.88
N TRP A 18 4.76 -6.15 -11.86
CA TRP A 18 4.54 -5.35 -10.65
C TRP A 18 3.07 -5.42 -10.21
N HIS A 19 2.13 -5.36 -11.17
CA HIS A 19 0.71 -5.50 -10.85
C HIS A 19 0.38 -6.86 -10.26
N GLN A 20 1.04 -7.93 -10.72
CA GLN A 20 0.89 -9.26 -10.14
C GLN A 20 1.44 -9.31 -8.70
N ASP A 21 2.58 -8.67 -8.47
CA ASP A 21 3.20 -8.59 -7.15
C ASP A 21 2.31 -7.82 -6.17
N ILE A 22 1.72 -6.71 -6.61
CA ILE A 22 0.75 -5.94 -5.82
C ILE A 22 -0.46 -6.82 -5.47
N ALA A 23 -1.01 -7.54 -6.43
CA ALA A 23 -2.16 -8.41 -6.21
C ALA A 23 -1.86 -9.49 -5.17
N ARG A 24 -0.65 -10.06 -5.20
CA ARG A 24 -0.20 -11.04 -4.20
C ARG A 24 -0.12 -10.43 -2.81
N PHE A 25 0.38 -9.21 -2.73
CA PHE A 25 0.46 -8.48 -1.45
C PHE A 25 -0.94 -8.22 -0.89
N ILE A 26 -1.89 -7.77 -1.71
CA ILE A 26 -3.27 -7.55 -1.29
C ILE A 26 -3.90 -8.85 -0.79
N ALA A 27 -3.68 -9.97 -1.49
CA ALA A 27 -4.18 -11.26 -1.06
C ALA A 27 -3.58 -11.69 0.28
N ALA A 28 -2.29 -11.41 0.50
CA ALA A 28 -1.64 -11.70 1.77
C ALA A 28 -2.27 -10.88 2.92
N LEU A 29 -2.58 -9.61 2.69
CA LEU A 29 -3.25 -8.77 3.68
C LEU A 29 -4.63 -9.33 4.05
N ASP A 30 -5.39 -9.76 3.04
CA ASP A 30 -6.75 -10.28 3.25
C ASP A 30 -6.76 -11.61 3.98
N ASN A 31 -5.68 -12.38 3.90
CA ASN A 31 -5.61 -13.73 4.44
C ASN A 31 -4.81 -13.85 5.74
N ASP A 32 -4.01 -12.84 6.09
CA ASP A 32 -3.20 -12.90 7.30
C ASP A 32 -4.04 -12.61 8.55
N PRO A 33 -4.15 -13.56 9.50
CA PRO A 33 -4.97 -13.36 10.70
C PRO A 33 -4.53 -12.19 11.57
N ALA A 34 -3.26 -11.80 11.50
CA ALA A 34 -2.72 -10.72 12.33
C ALA A 34 -3.15 -9.33 11.84
N VAL A 35 -3.47 -9.19 10.55
CA VAL A 35 -3.72 -7.86 9.96
C VAL A 35 -5.06 -7.74 9.23
N ARG A 36 -5.69 -8.86 8.85
CA ARG A 36 -6.95 -8.79 8.13
C ARG A 36 -8.03 -8.11 8.99
N GLY A 37 -8.82 -7.26 8.36
CA GLY A 37 -9.87 -6.52 9.06
C GLY A 37 -9.39 -5.27 9.79
N THR A 38 -8.08 -5.08 9.97
CA THR A 38 -7.52 -3.90 10.61
C THR A 38 -6.73 -3.02 9.65
N ILE A 39 -6.40 -3.55 8.48
CA ILE A 39 -5.66 -2.84 7.44
C ILE A 39 -6.53 -2.75 6.20
N SER A 40 -6.64 -1.56 5.64
CA SER A 40 -7.19 -1.35 4.31
C SER A 40 -6.04 -0.89 3.41
N TYR A 41 -6.05 -1.33 2.15
CA TYR A 41 -4.97 -0.99 1.24
C TYR A 41 -5.51 -0.88 -0.18
N ARG A 42 -5.19 0.21 -0.85
CA ARG A 42 -5.67 0.47 -2.21
C ARG A 42 -4.52 0.94 -3.06
N CYS A 43 -4.29 0.26 -4.16
CA CYS A 43 -3.24 0.63 -5.10
C CYS A 43 -3.87 1.26 -6.33
N MET A 44 -3.39 2.44 -6.66
CA MET A 44 -3.88 3.20 -7.81
C MET A 44 -2.71 3.63 -8.67
N LYS A 45 -2.96 3.78 -9.95
CA LYS A 45 -1.98 4.24 -10.92
C LYS A 45 -2.62 5.36 -11.73
N ARG A 46 -1.83 6.38 -12.07
CA ARG A 46 -2.26 7.40 -13.03
C ARG A 46 -2.57 6.73 -14.37
N ARG A 47 -3.73 7.01 -14.93
CA ARG A 47 -4.10 6.46 -16.24
C ARG A 47 -3.14 6.94 -17.31
N GLY A 48 -2.61 6.00 -18.08
CA GLY A 48 -1.66 6.30 -19.16
C GLY A 48 -0.27 6.65 -18.70
N GLY A 49 0.02 6.53 -17.41
CA GLY A 49 1.33 6.83 -16.84
C GLY A 49 1.85 5.73 -15.94
N SER A 50 2.99 5.99 -15.32
CA SER A 50 3.65 5.06 -14.39
C SER A 50 3.80 5.63 -12.98
N ASP A 51 2.98 6.61 -12.63
CA ASP A 51 2.93 7.16 -11.28
C ASP A 51 1.92 6.35 -10.45
N TYR A 52 2.37 5.87 -9.31
CA TYR A 52 1.57 5.03 -8.42
C TYR A 52 1.26 5.75 -7.12
N TYR A 53 0.05 5.51 -6.63
CA TYR A 53 -0.46 6.09 -5.39
C TYR A 53 -1.13 4.97 -4.62
N HIS A 54 -0.54 4.58 -3.49
CA HIS A 54 -1.13 3.57 -2.62
C HIS A 54 -1.71 4.25 -1.40
N LEU A 55 -2.96 3.97 -1.08
CA LEU A 55 -3.59 4.47 0.13
C LEU A 55 -3.70 3.33 1.12
N ALA A 56 -2.98 3.46 2.22
CA ALA A 56 -3.00 2.48 3.32
C ALA A 56 -3.78 3.06 4.49
N GLY A 57 -4.65 2.27 5.09
CA GLY A 57 -5.38 2.63 6.31
C GLY A 57 -5.17 1.57 7.37
N ALA A 58 -4.93 2.00 8.60
CA ALA A 58 -4.79 1.12 9.75
C ALA A 58 -5.76 1.55 10.85
N ALA A 59 -6.40 0.58 11.49
CA ALA A 59 -7.38 0.86 12.53
C ALA A 59 -6.79 1.65 13.69
N ASP A 60 -5.54 1.34 14.09
CA ASP A 60 -4.84 1.99 15.19
C ASP A 60 -3.34 1.74 15.08
N ASP A 61 -2.57 2.19 16.07
CA ASP A 61 -1.12 2.00 16.10
C ASP A 61 -0.72 0.53 16.22
N ASP A 62 -1.50 -0.28 16.92
CA ASP A 62 -1.24 -1.71 17.04
C ASP A 62 -1.36 -2.40 15.70
N ALA A 63 -2.33 -1.99 14.88
CA ALA A 63 -2.48 -2.51 13.52
C ALA A 63 -1.28 -2.14 12.64
N VAL A 64 -0.77 -0.91 12.77
CA VAL A 64 0.43 -0.47 12.05
C VAL A 64 1.62 -1.35 12.44
N GLN A 65 1.83 -1.58 13.73
CA GLN A 65 2.94 -2.40 14.21
C GLN A 65 2.79 -3.85 13.76
N ALA A 66 1.58 -4.40 13.80
CA ALA A 66 1.33 -5.76 13.36
C ALA A 66 1.69 -5.93 11.87
N LEU A 67 1.33 -4.96 11.04
CA LEU A 67 1.67 -4.98 9.61
C LEU A 67 3.18 -4.89 9.40
N GLN A 68 3.83 -3.96 10.08
CA GLN A 68 5.28 -3.74 9.95
C GLN A 68 6.10 -4.93 10.39
N SER A 69 5.54 -5.80 11.25
CA SER A 69 6.19 -7.01 11.72
C SER A 69 6.13 -8.17 10.74
N GLN A 70 5.29 -8.08 9.70
CA GLN A 70 5.10 -9.18 8.76
C GLN A 70 6.21 -9.23 7.72
N GLU A 71 6.76 -10.42 7.48
CA GLU A 71 7.81 -10.61 6.49
C GLU A 71 7.34 -10.23 5.08
N PHE A 72 6.11 -10.58 4.73
CA PHE A 72 5.59 -10.25 3.41
C PHE A 72 5.49 -8.73 3.20
N PHE A 73 5.23 -7.96 4.26
CA PHE A 73 5.19 -6.51 4.18
C PHE A 73 6.58 -5.92 3.98
N LYS A 74 7.56 -6.42 4.74
CA LYS A 74 8.96 -5.98 4.60
C LYS A 74 9.48 -6.24 3.18
N ARG A 75 9.18 -7.41 2.65
CA ARG A 75 9.57 -7.81 1.30
C ARG A 75 8.91 -6.93 0.24
N TYR A 76 7.63 -6.68 0.40
CA TYR A 76 6.86 -5.81 -0.49
C TYR A 76 7.41 -4.37 -0.48
N THR A 77 7.74 -3.85 0.69
CA THR A 77 8.32 -2.51 0.85
C THR A 77 9.64 -2.39 0.09
N GLU A 78 10.50 -3.41 0.18
CA GLU A 78 11.76 -3.43 -0.56
C GLU A 78 11.53 -3.50 -2.06
N GLN A 79 10.58 -4.32 -2.50
CA GLN A 79 10.23 -4.41 -3.92
C GLN A 79 9.71 -3.07 -4.44
N THR A 80 8.92 -2.36 -3.64
CA THR A 80 8.42 -1.03 -4.00
C THR A 80 9.57 -0.04 -4.19
N LYS A 81 10.55 -0.06 -3.28
CA LYS A 81 11.73 0.80 -3.39
C LYS A 81 12.53 0.51 -4.65
N LEU A 82 12.75 -0.75 -4.95
CA LEU A 82 13.47 -1.16 -6.15
C LEU A 82 12.73 -0.71 -7.41
N GLY A 83 11.42 -0.92 -7.45
CA GLY A 83 10.60 -0.50 -8.59
C GLY A 83 10.61 1.02 -8.79
N GLY A 84 10.62 1.77 -7.71
CA GLY A 84 10.66 3.23 -7.72
C GLY A 84 12.04 3.84 -7.87
N GLY A 85 13.09 3.02 -8.06
CA GLY A 85 14.45 3.51 -8.20
C GLY A 85 14.99 4.15 -6.91
N GLY A 86 14.49 3.73 -5.76
CA GLY A 86 14.85 4.28 -4.46
C GLY A 86 14.06 5.52 -4.06
N GLU A 87 13.22 6.06 -4.93
CA GLU A 87 12.47 7.28 -4.68
C GLU A 87 11.01 6.95 -4.37
N VAL A 88 10.70 6.75 -3.09
CA VAL A 88 9.35 6.47 -2.62
C VAL A 88 9.03 7.46 -1.50
N GLU A 89 7.93 8.20 -1.67
CA GLU A 89 7.43 9.09 -0.62
C GLU A 89 6.34 8.40 0.19
N VAL A 90 6.38 8.57 1.51
CA VAL A 90 5.32 8.11 2.40
C VAL A 90 4.83 9.31 3.18
N LEU A 91 3.56 9.65 3.02
CA LEU A 91 2.96 10.82 3.64
C LEU A 91 1.86 10.39 4.61
N PRO A 92 1.97 10.74 5.90
CA PRO A 92 0.85 10.52 6.82
C PRO A 92 -0.28 11.49 6.49
N LEU A 93 -1.51 10.98 6.47
CA LEU A 93 -2.68 11.76 6.11
C LEU A 93 -3.73 11.65 7.20
N GLU A 94 -4.59 12.66 7.29
CA GLU A 94 -5.78 12.60 8.13
C GLU A 94 -7.00 12.99 7.30
N ILE A 95 -8.13 12.37 7.60
CA ILE A 95 -9.39 12.71 6.96
C ILE A 95 -9.96 13.97 7.64
N ILE A 96 -10.16 15.02 6.85
CA ILE A 96 -10.80 16.24 7.34
C ILE A 96 -12.33 16.13 7.21
N ALA A 97 -12.78 15.57 6.09
CA ALA A 97 -14.19 15.36 5.84
C ALA A 97 -14.35 14.33 4.73
N GLU A 98 -15.46 13.62 4.74
CA GLU A 98 -15.77 12.66 3.68
C GLU A 98 -17.29 12.51 3.53
N THR A 99 -17.72 12.11 2.35
CA THR A 99 -19.11 11.75 2.15
C THR A 99 -19.41 10.42 2.83
N LYS A 100 -20.67 10.16 3.14
CA LYS A 100 -21.07 8.84 3.61
C LYS A 100 -20.77 7.82 2.52
N HIS A 101 -20.10 6.74 2.91
CA HIS A 101 -19.83 5.66 1.99
C HIS A 101 -21.10 4.90 1.67
N ARG A 102 -21.32 4.63 0.38
CA ARG A 102 -22.42 3.80 -0.13
C ARG A 102 -21.81 2.70 -0.97
N SER A 103 -21.95 1.48 -0.53
CA SER A 103 -21.46 0.35 -1.32
C SER A 103 -22.53 -0.18 -2.26
#